data_401a6c87876904b7190d7bc01f8ccef1
#
_entry.id   401a6c87876904b7190d7bc01f8ccef1
#
_cell.length_a   1.000
_cell.length_b   1.000
_cell.length_c   1.000
_cell.angle_alpha   90.00
_cell.angle_beta   90.00
_cell.angle_gamma   90.00
#
_symmetry.space_group_name_H-M   'P 1'
#
loop_
_entity.id
_entity.type
_entity.pdbx_description
1 polymer ?
#
loop_
_entity_poly.entity_id
_entity_poly.type
_entity_poly.pdbx_seq_one_letter_code
_entity_poly.pdbx_strand_id
1 'polypeptide(L)'
;MRKDLALRPVDFTSSFLSCEKDLETILRRLFVESQPYSNDLKRLLVINTKDCLDNKTSEVYQNAIKDMSLAKLRENGYIKFEPKIKMPEHEEVKSYLAFAFDNFKPNDQNPQFRDCNVYIDVLCHTDCWDLGDFRVRPLKICGYIDGILNNARLSGIGTFQFAGCNELVLDETLSGYTLTFSAIHGTDDVLPSAHGWTDKP
;
A
#
# COMPACT_ATOMS: atom_id res chain seq x y z
N MET A 1 33.83 25.60 39.23
CA MET A 1 32.40 25.56 38.93
C MET A 1 32.24 25.14 37.45
N ARG A 2 32.10 23.82 37.18
CA ARG A 2 31.89 23.28 35.85
C ARG A 2 30.42 23.54 35.49
N LYS A 3 30.17 24.38 34.50
CA LYS A 3 28.86 24.52 33.91
C LYS A 3 28.48 23.15 33.35
N ASP A 4 27.41 22.58 33.85
CA ASP A 4 26.77 21.41 33.28
C ASP A 4 26.52 21.69 31.80
N LEU A 5 27.27 21.04 30.93
CA LEU A 5 26.96 20.93 29.55
C LEU A 5 25.66 20.11 29.49
N ALA A 6 24.52 20.80 29.47
CA ALA A 6 23.25 20.17 29.14
C ALA A 6 23.46 19.47 27.81
N LEU A 7 23.45 18.15 27.82
CA LEU A 7 23.46 17.32 26.61
C LEU A 7 22.29 17.82 25.75
N ARG A 8 22.60 18.41 24.62
CA ARG A 8 21.55 18.73 23.64
C ARG A 8 20.89 17.42 23.28
N PRO A 9 19.55 17.37 23.25
CA PRO A 9 18.89 16.18 22.76
C PRO A 9 19.47 15.87 21.38
N VAL A 10 19.82 14.62 21.18
CA VAL A 10 20.28 14.13 19.88
C VAL A 10 19.10 14.28 18.94
N ASP A 11 19.27 15.08 17.88
CA ASP A 11 18.27 15.14 16.82
C ASP A 11 18.22 13.79 16.12
N PHE A 12 17.25 12.98 16.55
CA PHE A 12 17.05 11.65 15.99
C PHE A 12 16.16 11.76 14.76
N THR A 13 16.77 11.69 13.58
CA THR A 13 16.05 11.71 12.32
C THR A 13 16.33 10.42 11.55
N SER A 14 15.27 9.74 11.15
CA SER A 14 15.38 8.55 10.32
C SER A 14 14.21 8.46 9.37
N SER A 15 14.51 8.39 8.08
CA SER A 15 13.50 8.17 7.05
C SER A 15 12.80 6.81 7.17
N PHE A 16 13.46 5.80 7.78
CA PHE A 16 12.84 4.49 7.96
C PHE A 16 11.72 4.49 9.02
N LEU A 17 11.74 5.40 9.98
CA LEU A 17 10.69 5.49 11.00
C LEU A 17 9.36 6.01 10.44
N SER A 18 9.38 6.69 9.31
CA SER A 18 8.15 7.17 8.66
C SER A 18 7.53 6.14 7.71
N CYS A 19 8.22 5.04 7.38
CA CYS A 19 7.67 4.00 6.49
C CYS A 19 6.32 3.43 6.97
N GLU A 20 6.09 3.35 8.28
CA GLU A 20 4.81 2.88 8.82
C GLU A 20 3.67 3.87 8.50
N LYS A 21 3.92 5.17 8.62
CA LYS A 21 2.96 6.23 8.27
C LYS A 21 2.70 6.26 6.76
N ASP A 22 3.75 6.06 5.98
CA ASP A 22 3.67 6.02 4.53
C ASP A 22 2.83 4.82 4.07
N LEU A 23 3.02 3.67 4.69
CA LEU A 23 2.23 2.49 4.42
C LEU A 23 0.76 2.73 4.78
N GLU A 24 0.47 3.33 5.93
CA GLU A 24 -0.89 3.72 6.30
C GLU A 24 -1.49 4.67 5.26
N THR A 25 -0.73 5.67 4.79
CA THR A 25 -1.18 6.63 3.78
C THR A 25 -1.53 5.94 2.47
N ILE A 26 -0.69 5.01 1.99
CA ILE A 26 -0.97 4.20 0.80
C ILE A 26 -2.26 3.39 0.97
N LEU A 27 -2.39 2.70 2.10
CA LEU A 27 -3.56 1.87 2.37
C LEU A 27 -4.84 2.70 2.49
N ARG A 28 -4.81 3.85 3.14
CA ARG A 28 -5.95 4.77 3.20
C ARG A 28 -6.34 5.24 1.81
N ARG A 29 -5.37 5.59 0.98
CA ARG A 29 -5.63 6.00 -0.41
C ARG A 29 -6.31 4.89 -1.20
N LEU A 30 -5.85 3.64 -1.08
CA LEU A 30 -6.41 2.49 -1.80
C LEU A 30 -7.82 2.11 -1.31
N PHE A 31 -8.04 2.09 0.01
CA PHE A 31 -9.22 1.44 0.59
C PHE A 31 -10.25 2.39 1.20
N VAL A 32 -9.95 3.67 1.35
CA VAL A 32 -10.82 4.64 2.04
C VAL A 32 -11.14 5.84 1.15
N GLU A 33 -10.12 6.48 0.60
CA GLU A 33 -10.24 7.81 0.01
C GLU A 33 -10.66 7.81 -1.45
N SER A 34 -10.40 6.74 -2.19
CA SER A 34 -10.61 6.66 -3.64
C SER A 34 -11.95 6.03 -4.02
N GLN A 35 -13.04 6.45 -3.38
CA GLN A 35 -14.38 5.97 -3.71
C GLN A 35 -14.82 6.39 -5.13
N PRO A 36 -15.54 5.56 -5.88
CA PRO A 36 -16.05 4.21 -5.52
C PRO A 36 -15.03 3.07 -5.71
N TYR A 37 -13.86 3.34 -6.26
CA TYR A 37 -12.85 2.33 -6.65
C TYR A 37 -12.32 1.54 -5.44
N SER A 38 -12.22 2.20 -4.27
CA SER A 38 -11.87 1.52 -3.01
C SER A 38 -12.83 0.38 -2.67
N ASN A 39 -14.11 0.55 -2.92
CA ASN A 39 -15.11 -0.51 -2.69
C ASN A 39 -14.99 -1.63 -3.71
N ASP A 40 -14.69 -1.31 -4.97
CA ASP A 40 -14.48 -2.32 -6.00
C ASP A 40 -13.21 -3.14 -5.70
N LEU A 41 -12.14 -2.50 -5.21
CA LEU A 41 -10.94 -3.17 -4.76
C LEU A 41 -11.21 -4.11 -3.58
N LYS A 42 -12.00 -3.67 -2.58
CA LYS A 42 -12.44 -4.53 -1.47
C LYS A 42 -13.25 -5.74 -1.96
N ARG A 43 -14.17 -5.55 -2.92
CA ARG A 43 -14.94 -6.66 -3.50
C ARG A 43 -14.04 -7.71 -4.13
N LEU A 44 -13.06 -7.28 -4.91
CA LEU A 44 -12.11 -8.18 -5.57
C LEU A 44 -11.27 -8.99 -4.58
N LEU A 45 -10.99 -8.44 -3.39
CA LEU A 45 -10.23 -9.14 -2.35
C LEU A 45 -11.10 -10.07 -1.51
N VAL A 46 -12.31 -9.63 -1.16
CA VAL A 46 -13.13 -10.32 -0.15
C VAL A 46 -14.11 -11.31 -0.77
N ILE A 47 -14.56 -11.06 -2.00
CA ILE A 47 -15.60 -11.85 -2.67
C ILE A 47 -14.96 -12.67 -3.79
N ASN A 48 -14.93 -13.99 -3.64
CA ASN A 48 -14.24 -14.88 -4.56
C ASN A 48 -15.07 -15.30 -5.79
N THR A 49 -16.33 -14.85 -5.89
CA THR A 49 -17.21 -15.16 -7.02
C THR A 49 -16.85 -14.37 -8.28
N LYS A 50 -17.24 -14.89 -9.43
CA LYS A 50 -16.96 -14.26 -10.75
C LYS A 50 -17.67 -12.92 -10.91
N ASP A 51 -18.85 -12.76 -10.32
CA ASP A 51 -19.75 -11.60 -10.44
C ASP A 51 -19.52 -10.52 -9.38
N CYS A 52 -18.43 -10.59 -8.64
CA CYS A 52 -18.15 -9.68 -7.52
C CYS A 52 -18.19 -8.19 -7.88
N LEU A 53 -17.92 -7.84 -9.14
CA LEU A 53 -18.00 -6.46 -9.65
C LEU A 53 -19.32 -6.15 -10.36
N ASP A 54 -20.00 -7.16 -10.91
CA ASP A 54 -21.21 -6.96 -11.70
C ASP A 54 -22.45 -6.80 -10.80
N ASN A 55 -22.49 -7.54 -9.71
CA ASN A 55 -23.62 -7.53 -8.78
C ASN A 55 -23.40 -6.57 -7.58
N LYS A 56 -23.02 -5.32 -7.90
CA LYS A 56 -22.68 -4.29 -6.89
C LYS A 56 -23.84 -3.92 -5.95
N THR A 57 -25.08 -4.15 -6.38
CA THR A 57 -26.30 -3.83 -5.62
C THR A 57 -26.73 -4.96 -4.70
N SER A 58 -26.12 -6.14 -4.78
CA SER A 58 -26.40 -7.26 -3.89
C SER A 58 -26.16 -6.85 -2.44
N GLU A 59 -27.18 -7.02 -1.58
CA GLU A 59 -27.04 -6.77 -0.14
C GLU A 59 -25.94 -7.64 0.47
N VAL A 60 -25.79 -8.88 0.01
CA VAL A 60 -24.75 -9.79 0.48
C VAL A 60 -23.37 -9.21 0.22
N TYR A 61 -23.11 -8.67 -1.00
CA TYR A 61 -21.82 -8.09 -1.37
C TYR A 61 -21.58 -6.74 -0.70
N GLN A 62 -22.64 -5.94 -0.55
CA GLN A 62 -22.52 -4.68 0.19
C GLN A 62 -22.21 -4.93 1.67
N ASN A 63 -22.89 -5.89 2.30
CA ASN A 63 -22.62 -6.25 3.69
C ASN A 63 -21.23 -6.84 3.87
N ALA A 64 -20.75 -7.67 2.92
CA ALA A 64 -19.40 -8.24 2.97
C ALA A 64 -18.29 -7.17 3.01
N ILE A 65 -18.48 -6.03 2.36
CA ILE A 65 -17.47 -4.96 2.31
C ILE A 65 -17.71 -3.82 3.29
N LYS A 66 -18.97 -3.63 3.76
CA LYS A 66 -19.37 -2.51 4.62
C LYS A 66 -18.55 -2.43 5.90
N ASP A 67 -18.32 -3.56 6.52
CA ASP A 67 -17.58 -3.66 7.77
C ASP A 67 -16.08 -3.93 7.60
N MET A 68 -15.60 -3.97 6.35
CA MET A 68 -14.18 -4.19 6.03
C MET A 68 -13.38 -2.90 6.17
N SER A 69 -13.02 -2.58 7.42
CA SER A 69 -12.02 -1.57 7.74
C SER A 69 -10.61 -2.04 7.36
N LEU A 70 -9.63 -1.13 7.33
CA LEU A 70 -8.22 -1.50 7.12
C LEU A 70 -7.73 -2.52 8.14
N ALA A 71 -8.13 -2.36 9.42
CA ALA A 71 -7.79 -3.31 10.47
C ALA A 71 -8.34 -4.71 10.16
N LYS A 72 -9.61 -4.83 9.79
CA LYS A 72 -10.22 -6.11 9.42
C LYS A 72 -9.62 -6.73 8.16
N LEU A 73 -9.24 -5.93 7.15
CA LEU A 73 -8.55 -6.44 5.97
C LEU A 73 -7.20 -7.07 6.35
N ARG A 74 -6.50 -6.48 7.32
CA ARG A 74 -5.25 -7.02 7.85
C ARG A 74 -5.48 -8.25 8.73
N GLU A 75 -6.39 -8.19 9.71
CA GLU A 75 -6.74 -9.29 10.61
C GLU A 75 -7.19 -10.53 9.85
N ASN A 76 -7.98 -10.34 8.79
CA ASN A 76 -8.45 -11.41 7.92
C ASN A 76 -7.39 -11.84 6.89
N GLY A 77 -6.18 -11.27 6.91
CA GLY A 77 -5.06 -11.67 6.07
C GLY A 77 -5.17 -11.27 4.60
N TYR A 78 -6.07 -10.34 4.21
CA TYR A 78 -6.12 -9.80 2.84
C TYR A 78 -4.98 -8.82 2.53
N ILE A 79 -4.44 -8.19 3.58
CA ILE A 79 -3.30 -7.27 3.48
C ILE A 79 -2.17 -7.83 4.35
N LYS A 80 -0.99 -7.97 3.76
CA LYS A 80 0.20 -8.53 4.39
C LYS A 80 1.38 -7.57 4.23
N PHE A 81 2.25 -7.58 5.23
CA PHE A 81 3.52 -6.84 5.23
C PHE A 81 4.71 -7.78 5.31
N GLU A 82 4.43 -9.05 5.23
CA GLU A 82 5.43 -10.10 5.23
C GLU A 82 5.66 -10.59 3.80
N PRO A 83 6.91 -10.79 3.39
CA PRO A 83 7.23 -11.25 2.02
C PRO A 83 6.90 -12.73 1.80
N LYS A 84 6.34 -13.41 2.81
CA LYS A 84 6.04 -14.85 2.75
C LYS A 84 4.60 -15.12 3.18
N ILE A 85 3.91 -15.91 2.38
CA ILE A 85 2.61 -16.47 2.72
C ILE A 85 2.84 -17.85 3.34
N LYS A 86 2.22 -18.13 4.48
CA LYS A 86 2.35 -19.42 5.16
C LYS A 86 1.69 -20.52 4.36
N MET A 87 2.28 -21.71 4.33
CA MET A 87 1.78 -22.86 3.57
C MET A 87 0.28 -23.18 3.74
N PRO A 88 -0.31 -23.14 4.94
CA PRO A 88 -1.76 -23.37 5.09
C PRO A 88 -2.64 -22.30 4.41
N GLU A 89 -2.10 -21.11 4.17
CA GLU A 89 -2.82 -20.03 3.50
C GLU A 89 -2.86 -20.20 1.99
N HIS A 90 -1.99 -21.04 1.41
CA HIS A 90 -1.98 -21.35 -0.02
C HIS A 90 -3.19 -22.21 -0.44
N GLU A 91 -3.77 -22.96 0.48
CA GLU A 91 -4.96 -23.78 0.22
C GLU A 91 -6.26 -22.97 0.31
N GLU A 92 -6.20 -21.75 0.87
CA GLU A 92 -7.37 -20.91 1.00
C GLU A 92 -7.65 -20.17 -0.32
N VAL A 93 -8.85 -20.37 -0.88
CA VAL A 93 -9.29 -19.62 -2.07
C VAL A 93 -9.49 -18.17 -1.71
N LYS A 94 -8.47 -17.34 -1.96
CA LYS A 94 -8.40 -15.96 -1.51
C LYS A 94 -7.49 -15.11 -2.38
N SER A 95 -7.71 -13.81 -2.34
CA SER A 95 -6.81 -12.82 -2.94
C SER A 95 -6.08 -12.05 -1.85
N TYR A 96 -4.80 -11.76 -2.07
CA TYR A 96 -3.93 -11.10 -1.10
C TYR A 96 -3.22 -9.91 -1.73
N LEU A 97 -2.95 -8.89 -0.93
CA LEU A 97 -2.02 -7.83 -1.25
C LEU A 97 -0.87 -7.84 -0.23
N ALA A 98 0.35 -7.94 -0.72
CA ALA A 98 1.52 -7.76 0.13
C ALA A 98 2.27 -6.48 -0.27
N PHE A 99 2.76 -5.75 0.73
CA PHE A 99 3.41 -4.46 0.53
C PHE A 99 4.84 -4.52 1.06
N ALA A 100 5.78 -4.02 0.27
CA ALA A 100 7.17 -3.89 0.66
C ALA A 100 7.79 -2.60 0.15
N PHE A 101 8.76 -2.09 0.89
CA PHE A 101 9.62 -0.98 0.47
C PHE A 101 11.02 -1.52 0.24
N ASP A 102 11.67 -1.09 -0.82
CA ASP A 102 13.01 -1.52 -1.15
C ASP A 102 13.79 -0.42 -1.91
N ASN A 103 15.07 -0.68 -2.16
CA ASN A 103 15.94 0.13 -2.98
C ASN A 103 16.06 1.58 -2.51
N PHE A 104 16.13 1.78 -1.20
CA PHE A 104 16.34 3.12 -0.62
C PHE A 104 17.70 3.69 -1.02
N LYS A 105 17.69 4.83 -1.71
CA LYS A 105 18.88 5.56 -2.12
C LYS A 105 18.76 7.01 -1.70
N PRO A 106 19.86 7.69 -1.34
CA PRO A 106 19.83 9.14 -1.16
C PRO A 106 19.29 9.81 -2.43
N ASN A 107 18.37 10.77 -2.28
CA ASN A 107 17.92 11.56 -3.41
C ASN A 107 19.04 12.51 -3.85
N ASP A 108 19.33 12.58 -5.16
CA ASP A 108 20.44 13.37 -5.71
C ASP A 108 20.26 14.89 -5.51
N GLN A 109 19.02 15.35 -5.43
CA GLN A 109 18.71 16.78 -5.26
C GLN A 109 18.65 17.20 -3.79
N ASN A 110 18.23 16.29 -2.91
CA ASN A 110 18.14 16.54 -1.48
C ASN A 110 18.44 15.27 -0.68
N PRO A 111 19.65 15.14 -0.11
CA PRO A 111 20.07 13.93 0.62
C PRO A 111 19.26 13.61 1.89
N GLN A 112 18.40 14.53 2.37
CA GLN A 112 17.47 14.26 3.46
C GLN A 112 16.30 13.38 3.03
N PHE A 113 16.03 13.32 1.72
CA PHE A 113 15.04 12.44 1.14
C PHE A 113 15.71 11.17 0.61
N ARG A 114 14.90 10.15 0.42
CA ARG A 114 15.35 8.89 -0.17
C ARG A 114 14.42 8.51 -1.31
N ASP A 115 15.02 8.19 -2.43
CA ASP A 115 14.30 7.49 -3.49
C ASP A 115 14.09 6.05 -3.04
N CYS A 116 12.92 5.51 -3.22
CA CYS A 116 12.59 4.13 -2.90
C CYS A 116 11.63 3.54 -3.91
N ASN A 117 11.56 2.23 -3.92
CA ASN A 117 10.52 1.49 -4.63
C ASN A 117 9.49 0.96 -3.63
N VAL A 118 8.23 1.06 -4.02
CA VAL A 118 7.11 0.41 -3.34
C VAL A 118 6.67 -0.75 -4.18
N TYR A 119 6.75 -1.95 -3.64
CA TYR A 119 6.27 -3.17 -4.27
C TYR A 119 4.90 -3.53 -3.70
N ILE A 120 3.98 -3.86 -4.59
CA ILE A 120 2.65 -4.33 -4.24
C ILE A 120 2.43 -5.65 -4.97
N ASP A 121 2.56 -6.74 -4.23
CA ASP A 121 2.26 -8.06 -4.75
C ASP A 121 0.76 -8.30 -4.71
N VAL A 122 0.19 -8.59 -5.86
CA VAL A 122 -1.20 -8.97 -6.06
C VAL A 122 -1.23 -10.46 -6.30
N LEU A 123 -1.65 -11.23 -5.31
CA LEU A 123 -1.70 -12.68 -5.35
C LEU A 123 -3.13 -13.17 -5.25
N CYS A 124 -3.51 -14.05 -6.15
CA CYS A 124 -4.85 -14.65 -6.19
C CYS A 124 -4.75 -16.15 -6.33
N HIS A 125 -5.59 -16.88 -5.58
CA HIS A 125 -5.75 -18.31 -5.79
C HIS A 125 -6.29 -18.57 -7.20
N THR A 126 -5.78 -19.59 -7.90
CA THR A 126 -6.15 -19.88 -9.30
C THR A 126 -7.64 -20.09 -9.51
N ASP A 127 -8.33 -20.68 -8.53
CA ASP A 127 -9.78 -20.92 -8.59
C ASP A 127 -10.63 -19.63 -8.59
N CYS A 128 -10.08 -18.49 -8.16
CA CYS A 128 -10.79 -17.22 -8.19
C CYS A 128 -10.29 -16.23 -9.25
N TRP A 129 -9.41 -16.65 -10.15
CA TRP A 129 -8.83 -15.80 -11.20
C TRP A 129 -9.86 -15.28 -12.21
N ASP A 130 -10.75 -16.15 -12.66
CA ASP A 130 -11.72 -15.83 -13.70
C ASP A 130 -12.87 -14.97 -13.16
N LEU A 131 -13.07 -13.80 -13.75
CA LEU A 131 -14.20 -12.89 -13.49
C LEU A 131 -15.27 -12.92 -14.59
N GLY A 132 -15.14 -13.84 -15.55
CA GLY A 132 -16.00 -13.88 -16.74
C GLY A 132 -15.63 -12.80 -17.78
N ASP A 133 -16.18 -12.94 -18.99
CA ASP A 133 -16.04 -11.97 -20.09
C ASP A 133 -14.58 -11.52 -20.35
N PHE A 134 -13.65 -12.47 -20.37
CA PHE A 134 -12.20 -12.22 -20.55
C PHE A 134 -11.56 -11.33 -19.47
N ARG A 135 -12.21 -11.18 -18.31
CA ARG A 135 -11.69 -10.42 -17.19
C ARG A 135 -10.93 -11.34 -16.24
N VAL A 136 -9.76 -10.91 -15.82
CA VAL A 136 -8.85 -11.65 -14.95
C VAL A 136 -8.66 -10.88 -13.66
N ARG A 137 -8.96 -11.52 -12.52
CA ARG A 137 -8.97 -10.89 -11.18
C ARG A 137 -7.65 -10.19 -10.83
N PRO A 138 -6.48 -10.84 -10.92
CA PRO A 138 -5.22 -10.16 -10.57
C PRO A 138 -4.97 -8.93 -11.43
N LEU A 139 -5.20 -8.98 -12.75
CA LEU A 139 -5.04 -7.82 -13.62
C LEU A 139 -6.04 -6.70 -13.30
N LYS A 140 -7.26 -7.08 -12.89
CA LYS A 140 -8.27 -6.09 -12.49
C LYS A 140 -7.87 -5.38 -11.20
N ILE A 141 -7.33 -6.12 -10.22
CA ILE A 141 -6.78 -5.55 -8.99
C ILE A 141 -5.61 -4.62 -9.31
N CYS A 142 -4.65 -5.06 -10.16
CA CYS A 142 -3.53 -4.25 -10.61
C CYS A 142 -4.02 -2.94 -11.26
N GLY A 143 -5.03 -3.02 -12.13
CA GLY A 143 -5.58 -1.84 -12.79
C GLY A 143 -6.21 -0.84 -11.82
N TYR A 144 -6.89 -1.30 -10.76
CA TYR A 144 -7.41 -0.39 -9.73
C TYR A 144 -6.29 0.23 -8.90
N ILE A 145 -5.27 -0.56 -8.52
CA ILE A 145 -4.12 -0.06 -7.76
C ILE A 145 -3.37 1.00 -8.57
N ASP A 146 -3.06 0.70 -9.84
CA ASP A 146 -2.40 1.65 -10.74
C ASP A 146 -3.22 2.93 -10.92
N GLY A 147 -4.51 2.80 -11.23
CA GLY A 147 -5.39 3.97 -11.42
C GLY A 147 -5.55 4.84 -10.16
N ILE A 148 -5.39 4.30 -8.96
CA ILE A 148 -5.49 5.04 -7.70
C ILE A 148 -4.15 5.68 -7.31
N LEU A 149 -3.02 5.00 -7.54
CA LEU A 149 -1.71 5.41 -7.05
C LEU A 149 -0.86 6.14 -8.10
N ASN A 150 -0.94 5.76 -9.37
CA ASN A 150 -0.08 6.34 -10.40
C ASN A 150 -0.32 7.84 -10.56
N ASN A 151 0.73 8.63 -10.50
CA ASN A 151 0.73 10.09 -10.44
C ASN A 151 0.02 10.68 -9.20
N ALA A 152 -0.36 9.85 -8.23
CA ALA A 152 -0.92 10.36 -6.97
C ALA A 152 0.20 10.98 -6.13
N ARG A 153 -0.04 12.20 -5.63
CA ARG A 153 0.83 12.81 -4.64
C ARG A 153 0.31 12.48 -3.25
N LEU A 154 1.12 11.78 -2.48
CA LEU A 154 0.80 11.38 -1.11
C LEU A 154 1.68 12.14 -0.12
N SER A 155 1.09 12.53 1.02
CA SER A 155 1.82 13.18 2.10
C SER A 155 2.91 12.23 2.62
N GLY A 156 4.12 12.75 2.79
CA GLY A 156 5.27 11.97 3.27
C GLY A 156 6.04 11.20 2.21
N ILE A 157 5.39 10.87 1.08
CA ILE A 157 5.99 9.98 0.08
C ILE A 157 6.24 10.69 -1.26
N GLY A 158 5.63 11.86 -1.47
CA GLY A 158 5.73 12.56 -2.75
C GLY A 158 4.80 11.98 -3.82
N THR A 159 5.25 11.98 -5.07
CA THR A 159 4.45 11.50 -6.21
C THR A 159 4.82 10.07 -6.56
N PHE A 160 3.84 9.19 -6.55
CA PHE A 160 3.98 7.82 -7.04
C PHE A 160 4.08 7.79 -8.55
N GLN A 161 5.03 7.06 -9.08
CA GLN A 161 5.17 6.82 -10.51
C GLN A 161 5.25 5.32 -10.77
N PHE A 162 4.39 4.83 -11.65
CA PHE A 162 4.45 3.45 -12.09
C PHE A 162 5.80 3.15 -12.74
N ALA A 163 6.49 2.14 -12.23
CA ALA A 163 7.82 1.74 -12.69
C ALA A 163 7.82 0.39 -13.40
N GLY A 164 6.81 -0.45 -13.17
CA GLY A 164 6.71 -1.74 -13.84
C GLY A 164 5.70 -2.69 -13.21
N CYS A 165 5.41 -3.76 -13.93
CA CYS A 165 4.58 -4.87 -13.47
C CYS A 165 5.19 -6.18 -13.99
N ASN A 166 5.42 -7.13 -13.09
CA ASN A 166 5.97 -8.42 -13.43
C ASN A 166 5.04 -9.54 -12.94
N GLU A 167 5.03 -10.64 -13.65
CA GLU A 167 4.34 -11.85 -13.20
C GLU A 167 5.00 -12.39 -11.94
N LEU A 168 4.17 -12.85 -11.00
CA LEU A 168 4.58 -13.45 -9.74
C LEU A 168 3.88 -14.80 -9.60
N VAL A 169 4.64 -15.89 -9.68
CA VAL A 169 4.17 -17.25 -9.46
C VAL A 169 4.82 -17.79 -8.21
N LEU A 170 4.03 -18.10 -7.18
CA LEU A 170 4.53 -18.70 -5.96
C LEU A 170 4.48 -20.22 -6.02
N ASP A 171 3.36 -20.77 -6.49
CA ASP A 171 3.15 -22.22 -6.66
C ASP A 171 2.01 -22.49 -7.67
N GLU A 172 1.51 -23.72 -7.72
CA GLU A 172 0.44 -24.15 -8.63
C GLU A 172 -0.92 -23.50 -8.31
N THR A 173 -1.12 -23.06 -7.08
CA THR A 173 -2.42 -22.55 -6.59
C THR A 173 -2.44 -21.03 -6.43
N LEU A 174 -1.30 -20.40 -6.21
CA LEU A 174 -1.21 -18.98 -5.87
C LEU A 174 -0.24 -18.25 -6.79
N SER A 175 -0.77 -17.34 -7.58
CA SER A 175 -0.02 -16.55 -8.54
C SER A 175 -0.67 -15.17 -8.79
N GLY A 176 0.01 -14.31 -9.50
CA GLY A 176 -0.47 -12.96 -9.79
C GLY A 176 0.60 -12.05 -10.36
N TYR A 177 0.73 -10.84 -9.84
CA TYR A 177 1.63 -9.82 -10.34
C TYR A 177 2.23 -8.98 -9.22
N THR A 178 3.47 -8.55 -9.42
CA THR A 178 4.13 -7.51 -8.62
C THR A 178 4.08 -6.19 -9.35
N LEU A 179 3.39 -5.20 -8.79
CA LEU A 179 3.44 -3.82 -9.21
C LEU A 179 4.60 -3.11 -8.51
N THR A 180 5.37 -2.36 -9.27
CA THR A 180 6.46 -1.51 -8.76
C THR A 180 6.13 -0.06 -9.01
N PHE A 181 6.20 0.75 -7.95
CA PHE A 181 6.12 2.20 -8.03
C PHE A 181 7.41 2.81 -7.50
N SER A 182 7.92 3.82 -8.16
CA SER A 182 8.95 4.68 -7.59
C SER A 182 8.31 5.80 -6.78
N ALA A 183 8.94 6.14 -5.66
CA ALA A 183 8.50 7.19 -4.76
C ALA A 183 9.70 7.88 -4.12
N ILE A 184 9.48 9.10 -3.64
CA ILE A 184 10.47 9.84 -2.88
C ILE A 184 10.01 9.85 -1.43
N HIS A 185 10.74 9.12 -0.59
CA HIS A 185 10.43 9.01 0.82
C HIS A 185 11.18 10.08 1.62
N GLY A 186 10.48 10.87 2.37
CA GLY A 186 11.02 11.93 3.21
C GLY A 186 10.59 11.81 4.67
N THR A 187 11.28 12.49 5.54
CA THR A 187 10.82 12.70 6.92
C THR A 187 9.86 13.89 6.92
N ASP A 188 8.57 13.64 7.03
CA ASP A 188 7.58 14.69 7.32
C ASP A 188 7.53 15.05 8.81
N ASP A 189 8.37 14.46 9.62
CA ASP A 189 8.56 14.92 10.99
C ASP A 189 9.27 16.28 10.94
N VAL A 190 8.51 17.29 10.53
CA VAL A 190 8.77 18.64 10.98
C VAL A 190 8.63 18.57 12.49
N LEU A 191 9.73 18.36 13.18
CA LEU A 191 9.82 18.81 14.55
C LEU A 191 9.22 20.21 14.57
N PRO A 192 8.27 20.53 15.47
CA PRO A 192 7.77 21.89 15.57
C PRO A 192 9.00 22.78 15.61
N SER A 193 9.19 23.54 14.56
CA SER A 193 10.37 24.38 14.40
C SER A 193 10.45 25.26 15.65
N ALA A 194 11.44 25.01 16.49
CA ALA A 194 11.79 25.88 17.60
C ALA A 194 12.26 27.27 17.13
N HIS A 195 12.17 27.51 15.84
CA HIS A 195 12.43 28.78 15.20
C HIS A 195 11.14 29.34 14.62
N GLY A 196 10.38 30.01 15.50
CA GLY A 196 9.40 30.98 15.04
C GLY A 196 10.12 32.01 14.18
N TRP A 197 9.95 31.91 12.88
CA TRP A 197 10.13 33.03 11.99
C TRP A 197 8.97 33.98 12.28
N THR A 198 9.19 34.89 13.19
CA THR A 198 8.35 36.07 13.29
C THR A 198 8.76 36.94 12.12
N ASP A 199 8.01 36.89 11.04
CA ASP A 199 7.93 38.01 10.12
C ASP A 199 7.40 39.19 10.93
N LYS A 200 8.30 40.10 11.26
CA LYS A 200 7.91 41.44 11.66
C LYS A 200 8.13 42.36 10.49
N PRO A 201 7.18 43.30 10.28
CA PRO A 201 7.09 44.22 9.15
C PRO A 201 8.28 45.17 9.03
#